data_4f630ddc1aae36486c7262432dbee1e9
#
_entry.id   4f630ddc1aae36486c7262432dbee1e9
#
_cell.length_a   1.000
_cell.length_b   1.000
_cell.length_c   1.000
_cell.angle_alpha   90.00
_cell.angle_beta   90.00
_cell.angle_gamma   90.00
#
_symmetry.space_group_name_H-M   'P 1'
#
loop_
_entity.id
_entity.type
_entity.pdbx_description
1 polymer ?
#
loop_
_entity_poly.entity_id
_entity_poly.type
_entity_poly.pdbx_seq_one_letter_code
_entity_poly.pdbx_strand_id
1 'polypeptide(L)'
;MQEKIKSEGKCLFCGKTFAKTGVNRHLAIHLKEKTEDGNNGTSFLVKVEPDKSWGTTFYFLSLWIDGGTAMDTFDSFLRAIWLECCGHMSAFRDPKRRRNGGGMWDMMDAYDKLDKGNEDEYNRIMEDCTGQIPLSTEARDVFYKGLVLDYEYDFGSSTNLTITVMEQYPMKADNDIVLLSRNEPLPMMCAGCGKVPATQICSVCACDGEAEFCDKCAKKHAKECEDFADYASMPVVNSPRMGVCDYNGGTIDTERDGVYKMA
;
A
#
# COMPACT_ATOMS: atom_id res chain seq x y z
N MET A 1 -7.69 6.89 27.83
CA MET A 1 -6.59 6.09 27.24
C MET A 1 -7.21 5.36 26.07
N GLN A 2 -6.90 5.78 24.84
CA GLN A 2 -7.30 5.00 23.65
C GLN A 2 -6.57 3.64 23.73
N GLU A 3 -7.33 2.55 23.72
CA GLU A 3 -6.73 1.23 23.60
C GLU A 3 -5.87 1.19 22.34
N LYS A 4 -4.62 0.76 22.51
CA LYS A 4 -3.69 0.62 21.39
C LYS A 4 -4.24 -0.44 20.45
N ILE A 5 -4.74 -0.05 19.30
CA ILE A 5 -5.26 -0.96 18.27
C ILE A 5 -4.16 -1.97 17.95
N LYS A 6 -4.45 -3.26 18.19
CA LYS A 6 -3.54 -4.36 17.86
C LYS A 6 -3.74 -4.72 16.39
N SER A 7 -2.69 -4.53 15.59
CA SER A 7 -2.68 -4.99 14.22
C SER A 7 -2.21 -6.45 14.16
N GLU A 8 -3.03 -7.31 13.62
CA GLU A 8 -2.80 -8.75 13.49
C GLU A 8 -3.11 -9.19 12.07
N GLY A 9 -2.43 -10.23 11.59
CA GLY A 9 -2.67 -10.81 10.27
C GLY A 9 -2.57 -12.32 10.28
N LYS A 10 -3.31 -12.94 9.37
CA LYS A 10 -3.38 -14.39 9.20
C LYS A 10 -2.29 -14.87 8.25
N CYS A 11 -1.54 -15.88 8.65
CA CYS A 11 -0.54 -16.53 7.81
C CYS A 11 -1.22 -17.39 6.74
N LEU A 12 -0.86 -17.19 5.46
CA LEU A 12 -1.38 -17.97 4.33
C LEU A 12 -1.05 -19.47 4.47
N PHE A 13 0.15 -19.81 4.95
CA PHE A 13 0.61 -21.20 4.98
C PHE A 13 -0.05 -22.06 6.07
N CYS A 14 -0.25 -21.51 7.27
CA CYS A 14 -0.75 -22.30 8.41
C CYS A 14 -2.08 -21.81 8.98
N GLY A 15 -2.65 -20.71 8.45
CA GLY A 15 -3.92 -20.15 8.92
C GLY A 15 -3.89 -19.52 10.31
N LYS A 16 -2.76 -19.50 11.03
CA LYS A 16 -2.64 -18.90 12.36
C LYS A 16 -2.51 -17.39 12.28
N THR A 17 -3.07 -16.69 13.26
CA THR A 17 -2.99 -15.24 13.38
C THR A 17 -1.77 -14.84 14.20
N PHE A 18 -1.09 -13.79 13.73
CA PHE A 18 0.10 -13.22 14.37
C PHE A 18 0.01 -11.71 14.44
N ALA A 19 0.58 -11.12 15.48
CA ALA A 19 0.75 -9.69 15.55
C ALA A 19 1.66 -9.18 14.41
N LYS A 20 1.40 -7.99 13.89
CA LYS A 20 2.19 -7.30 12.85
C LYS A 20 3.70 -7.40 13.08
N THR A 21 4.16 -7.27 14.33
CA THR A 21 5.58 -7.32 14.69
C THR A 21 6.21 -8.71 14.60
N GLY A 22 5.39 -9.77 14.61
CA GLY A 22 5.84 -11.17 14.63
C GLY A 22 5.63 -11.93 13.32
N VAL A 23 4.68 -11.49 12.50
CA VAL A 23 4.23 -12.24 11.31
C VAL A 23 5.35 -12.52 10.31
N ASN A 24 6.19 -11.53 9.99
CA ASN A 24 7.28 -11.71 9.01
C ASN A 24 8.34 -12.71 9.48
N ARG A 25 8.65 -12.77 10.78
CA ARG A 25 9.56 -13.79 11.32
C ARG A 25 8.97 -15.19 11.15
N HIS A 26 7.67 -15.34 11.39
CA HIS A 26 6.97 -16.61 11.19
C HIS A 26 6.92 -17.02 9.71
N LEU A 27 6.60 -16.09 8.81
CA LEU A 27 6.60 -16.32 7.36
C LEU A 27 7.97 -16.72 6.82
N ALA A 28 9.03 -16.09 7.34
CA ALA A 28 10.42 -16.43 6.95
C ALA A 28 10.78 -17.90 7.28
N ILE A 29 10.20 -18.49 8.35
CA ILE A 29 10.42 -19.92 8.67
C ILE A 29 9.79 -20.78 7.58
N HIS A 30 8.53 -20.54 7.20
CA HIS A 30 7.86 -21.28 6.13
C HIS A 30 8.58 -21.18 4.78
N LEU A 31 9.01 -19.97 4.41
CA LEU A 31 9.74 -19.77 3.16
C LEU A 31 11.11 -20.45 3.17
N LYS A 32 11.79 -20.50 4.32
CA LYS A 32 13.04 -21.24 4.47
C LYS A 32 12.85 -22.75 4.29
N GLU A 33 11.79 -23.31 4.85
CA GLU A 33 11.43 -24.72 4.67
C GLU A 33 11.18 -25.05 3.19
N LYS A 34 10.52 -24.17 2.45
CA LYS A 34 10.29 -24.31 0.99
C LYS A 34 11.58 -24.29 0.15
N THR A 35 12.65 -23.63 0.61
CA THR A 35 13.94 -23.59 -0.13
C THR A 35 14.59 -24.96 -0.28
N GLU A 36 14.26 -25.93 0.55
CA GLU A 36 14.80 -27.29 0.50
C GLU A 36 14.26 -28.09 -0.70
N ASP A 37 13.14 -27.66 -1.31
CA ASP A 37 12.47 -28.35 -2.42
C ASP A 37 13.06 -28.07 -3.82
N GLY A 38 14.14 -27.28 -3.95
CA GLY A 38 15.03 -27.30 -5.12
C GLY A 38 14.58 -26.53 -6.37
N ASN A 39 13.78 -25.49 -6.25
CA ASN A 39 13.40 -24.61 -7.38
C ASN A 39 14.43 -23.48 -7.55
N ASN A 40 15.30 -23.55 -8.57
CA ASN A 40 16.32 -22.52 -8.83
C ASN A 40 15.70 -21.18 -9.24
N GLY A 41 16.07 -20.11 -8.55
CA GLY A 41 15.61 -18.75 -8.83
C GLY A 41 15.99 -17.77 -7.74
N THR A 42 15.32 -16.64 -7.73
CA THR A 42 15.44 -15.63 -6.69
C THR A 42 14.06 -15.13 -6.33
N SER A 43 13.77 -14.97 -5.05
CA SER A 43 12.53 -14.34 -4.57
C SER A 43 12.76 -13.60 -3.26
N PHE A 44 11.80 -12.79 -2.86
CA PHE A 44 11.95 -11.87 -1.75
C PHE A 44 10.73 -11.89 -0.83
N LEU A 45 10.96 -11.90 0.47
CA LEU A 45 9.95 -11.56 1.47
C LEU A 45 9.95 -10.04 1.63
N VAL A 46 8.85 -9.42 1.28
CA VAL A 46 8.70 -7.96 1.28
C VAL A 46 7.58 -7.55 2.24
N LYS A 47 7.85 -6.53 3.04
CA LYS A 47 6.85 -5.89 3.90
C LYS A 47 6.49 -4.53 3.32
N VAL A 48 5.19 -4.22 3.22
CA VAL A 48 4.66 -2.92 2.81
C VAL A 48 3.85 -2.33 3.95
N GLU A 49 4.10 -1.08 4.29
CA GLU A 49 3.40 -0.33 5.35
C GLU A 49 3.14 1.10 4.88
N PRO A 50 2.09 1.79 5.36
CA PRO A 50 1.99 3.23 5.19
C PRO A 50 3.21 3.94 5.78
N ASP A 51 3.60 5.07 5.20
CA ASP A 51 4.62 5.92 5.77
C ASP A 51 4.22 6.36 7.19
N LYS A 52 5.17 6.36 8.11
CA LYS A 52 4.93 6.62 9.53
C LYS A 52 4.43 8.04 9.82
N SER A 53 4.68 8.98 8.92
CA SER A 53 4.22 10.37 9.05
C SER A 53 2.70 10.50 9.04
N TRP A 54 1.98 9.52 8.48
CA TRP A 54 0.52 9.50 8.37
C TRP A 54 -0.19 8.98 9.62
N GLY A 55 0.52 8.55 10.66
CA GLY A 55 -0.08 8.08 11.92
C GLY A 55 -0.79 6.72 11.83
N THR A 56 -1.01 6.17 10.66
CA THR A 56 -1.74 4.92 10.41
C THR A 56 -0.82 3.70 10.46
N THR A 57 -0.31 3.39 11.63
CA THR A 57 0.72 2.35 11.81
C THR A 57 0.21 0.92 11.82
N PHE A 58 -1.08 0.69 11.67
CA PHE A 58 -1.67 -0.65 11.78
C PHE A 58 -1.78 -1.41 10.45
N TYR A 59 -1.87 -0.75 9.31
CA TYR A 59 -1.88 -1.40 8.01
C TYR A 59 -0.54 -2.06 7.70
N PHE A 60 -0.56 -3.24 7.09
CA PHE A 60 0.62 -3.91 6.54
C PHE A 60 0.24 -4.95 5.51
N LEU A 61 1.15 -5.21 4.57
CA LEU A 61 1.17 -6.39 3.71
C LEU A 61 2.50 -7.11 3.93
N SER A 62 2.46 -8.44 3.90
CA SER A 62 3.63 -9.32 3.79
C SER A 62 3.50 -10.09 2.49
N LEU A 63 4.43 -9.87 1.59
CA LEU A 63 4.40 -10.37 0.22
C LEU A 63 5.59 -11.29 -0.03
N TRP A 64 5.39 -12.33 -0.84
CA TRP A 64 6.46 -13.11 -1.44
C TRP A 64 6.49 -12.79 -2.92
N ILE A 65 7.58 -12.16 -3.39
CA ILE A 65 7.72 -11.61 -4.74
C ILE A 65 8.80 -12.40 -5.49
N ASP A 66 8.47 -12.89 -6.70
CA ASP A 66 9.45 -13.53 -7.58
C ASP A 66 10.46 -12.50 -8.11
N GLY A 67 11.70 -12.93 -8.30
CA GLY A 67 12.75 -12.06 -8.79
C GLY A 67 12.55 -11.59 -10.24
N GLY A 68 11.77 -12.30 -11.04
CA GLY A 68 11.40 -11.91 -12.39
C GLY A 68 10.21 -10.97 -12.49
N THR A 69 9.57 -10.63 -11.36
CA THR A 69 8.44 -9.70 -11.33
C THR A 69 8.92 -8.30 -11.69
N ALA A 70 8.31 -7.69 -12.71
CA ALA A 70 8.58 -6.30 -13.06
C ALA A 70 7.96 -5.35 -12.01
N MET A 71 8.55 -4.18 -11.83
CA MET A 71 8.07 -3.18 -10.87
C MET A 71 6.69 -2.64 -11.24
N ASP A 72 6.28 -2.67 -12.51
CA ASP A 72 4.93 -2.32 -12.96
C ASP A 72 3.88 -3.33 -12.48
N THR A 73 4.22 -4.62 -12.45
CA THR A 73 3.38 -5.68 -11.89
C THR A 73 3.20 -5.47 -10.38
N PHE A 74 4.26 -5.04 -9.70
CA PHE A 74 4.18 -4.71 -8.28
C PHE A 74 3.37 -3.44 -8.04
N ASP A 75 3.51 -2.41 -8.87
CA ASP A 75 2.66 -1.20 -8.85
C ASP A 75 1.18 -1.57 -9.01
N SER A 76 0.87 -2.37 -10.04
CA SER A 76 -0.49 -2.85 -10.32
C SER A 76 -1.08 -3.62 -9.14
N PHE A 77 -0.29 -4.45 -8.47
CA PHE A 77 -0.71 -5.17 -7.27
C PHE A 77 -1.03 -4.22 -6.11
N LEU A 78 -0.17 -3.24 -5.83
CA LEU A 78 -0.39 -2.26 -4.75
C LEU A 78 -1.63 -1.41 -5.03
N ARG A 79 -1.83 -1.03 -6.28
CA ARG A 79 -3.05 -0.34 -6.73
C ARG A 79 -4.28 -1.21 -6.49
N ALA A 80 -4.27 -2.44 -6.97
CA ALA A 80 -5.42 -3.34 -6.89
C ALA A 80 -5.80 -3.68 -5.45
N ILE A 81 -4.85 -3.79 -4.52
CA ILE A 81 -5.16 -4.16 -3.12
C ILE A 81 -5.51 -2.96 -2.24
N TRP A 82 -4.92 -1.76 -2.51
CA TRP A 82 -5.00 -0.64 -1.56
C TRP A 82 -5.28 0.74 -2.15
N LEU A 83 -5.01 1.00 -3.45
CA LEU A 83 -4.77 2.39 -3.85
C LEU A 83 -5.61 2.87 -5.03
N GLU A 84 -5.95 2.00 -5.98
CA GLU A 84 -6.52 2.44 -7.26
C GLU A 84 -7.90 3.06 -7.12
N CYS A 85 -8.04 4.28 -7.62
CA CYS A 85 -9.31 5.00 -7.67
C CYS A 85 -9.58 5.63 -9.04
N CYS A 86 -8.61 6.36 -9.62
CA CYS A 86 -8.81 7.20 -10.82
C CYS A 86 -7.63 7.15 -11.81
N GLY A 87 -6.76 6.14 -11.74
CA GLY A 87 -5.62 6.01 -12.65
C GLY A 87 -4.50 7.03 -12.42
N HIS A 88 -4.26 7.44 -11.18
CA HIS A 88 -3.20 8.39 -10.86
C HIS A 88 -1.80 7.82 -11.10
N MET A 89 -0.82 8.71 -11.24
CA MET A 89 0.59 8.33 -11.34
C MET A 89 1.13 7.81 -10.01
N SER A 90 2.16 6.98 -10.11
CA SER A 90 2.87 6.42 -8.97
C SER A 90 4.37 6.31 -9.25
N ALA A 91 5.17 6.19 -8.20
CA ALA A 91 6.60 5.99 -8.33
C ALA A 91 7.19 5.20 -7.15
N PHE A 92 8.11 4.28 -7.47
CA PHE A 92 9.03 3.71 -6.49
C PHE A 92 10.30 4.55 -6.46
N ARG A 93 10.82 4.84 -5.27
CA ARG A 93 12.07 5.59 -5.12
C ARG A 93 12.99 4.91 -4.11
N ASP A 94 14.28 4.82 -4.45
CA ASP A 94 15.33 4.46 -3.50
C ASP A 94 16.03 5.75 -3.04
N PRO A 95 15.79 6.22 -1.80
CA PRO A 95 16.41 7.45 -1.31
C PRO A 95 17.95 7.43 -1.32
N LYS A 96 18.56 6.22 -1.33
CA LYS A 96 20.01 6.04 -1.36
C LYS A 96 20.60 6.17 -2.76
N ARG A 97 19.81 6.01 -3.81
CA ARG A 97 20.25 6.19 -5.21
C ARG A 97 20.25 7.64 -5.65
N ARG A 98 19.55 8.51 -4.95
CA ARG A 98 19.54 9.94 -5.22
C ARG A 98 20.95 10.51 -5.13
N ARG A 99 21.55 10.87 -6.27
CA ARG A 99 22.95 11.32 -6.36
C ARG A 99 23.09 12.83 -6.16
N ASN A 100 22.14 13.60 -6.67
CA ASN A 100 22.10 15.05 -6.53
C ASN A 100 20.72 15.47 -6.06
N GLY A 101 20.64 16.50 -5.25
CA GLY A 101 19.36 17.12 -4.94
C GLY A 101 18.80 17.77 -6.19
N GLY A 102 18.08 16.99 -7.02
CA GLY A 102 17.49 17.48 -8.25
C GLY A 102 16.63 18.71 -7.99
N GLY A 103 16.97 19.80 -8.67
CA GLY A 103 16.21 21.04 -8.63
C GLY A 103 15.01 20.96 -9.55
N MET A 104 14.13 21.97 -9.47
CA MET A 104 12.97 22.10 -10.35
C MET A 104 13.36 22.06 -11.83
N TRP A 105 14.54 22.56 -12.18
CA TRP A 105 15.05 22.58 -13.55
C TRP A 105 15.37 21.19 -14.10
N ASP A 106 15.94 20.31 -13.28
CA ASP A 106 16.25 18.95 -13.68
C ASP A 106 14.96 18.15 -13.93
N MET A 107 13.93 18.35 -13.08
CA MET A 107 12.63 17.75 -13.28
C MET A 107 11.93 18.26 -14.53
N MET A 108 12.02 19.58 -14.83
CA MET A 108 11.48 20.15 -16.06
C MET A 108 12.19 19.59 -17.30
N ASP A 109 13.53 19.43 -17.27
CA ASP A 109 14.28 18.80 -18.36
C ASP A 109 13.86 17.34 -18.54
N ALA A 110 13.66 16.59 -17.45
CA ALA A 110 13.15 15.21 -17.53
C ALA A 110 11.80 15.13 -18.25
N TYR A 111 10.83 15.96 -17.86
CA TYR A 111 9.52 15.99 -18.52
C TYR A 111 9.60 16.42 -19.98
N ASP A 112 10.48 17.39 -20.34
CA ASP A 112 10.73 17.78 -21.73
C ASP A 112 11.28 16.59 -22.57
N LYS A 113 12.12 15.72 -21.98
CA LYS A 113 12.58 14.48 -22.64
C LYS A 113 11.44 13.50 -22.85
N LEU A 114 10.58 13.33 -21.84
CA LEU A 114 9.42 12.44 -21.94
C LEU A 114 8.45 12.90 -23.05
N ASP A 115 8.14 14.19 -23.10
CA ASP A 115 7.29 14.80 -24.14
C ASP A 115 7.87 14.62 -25.57
N LYS A 116 9.18 14.55 -25.68
CA LYS A 116 9.90 14.24 -26.94
C LYS A 116 10.04 12.76 -27.24
N GLY A 117 9.45 11.88 -26.42
CA GLY A 117 9.50 10.43 -26.58
C GLY A 117 10.85 9.79 -26.21
N ASN A 118 11.70 10.52 -25.47
CA ASN A 118 12.99 10.00 -24.99
C ASN A 118 12.86 9.49 -23.54
N GLU A 119 12.22 8.33 -23.39
CA GLU A 119 11.91 7.71 -22.11
C GLU A 119 13.17 7.27 -21.34
N ASP A 120 14.20 6.81 -22.06
CA ASP A 120 15.48 6.41 -21.43
C ASP A 120 16.15 7.58 -20.72
N GLU A 121 16.19 8.74 -21.36
CA GLU A 121 16.80 9.93 -20.77
C GLU A 121 15.94 10.49 -19.63
N TYR A 122 14.62 10.46 -19.77
CA TYR A 122 13.69 10.76 -18.67
C TYR A 122 13.98 9.90 -17.42
N ASN A 123 14.02 8.58 -17.60
CA ASN A 123 14.28 7.64 -16.51
C ASN A 123 15.65 7.91 -15.85
N ARG A 124 16.68 8.15 -16.64
CA ARG A 124 18.03 8.46 -16.15
C ARG A 124 18.05 9.74 -15.28
N ILE A 125 17.40 10.80 -15.74
CA ILE A 125 17.34 12.06 -14.99
C ILE A 125 16.53 11.87 -13.71
N MET A 126 15.38 11.18 -13.78
CA MET A 126 14.53 10.92 -12.63
C MET A 126 15.22 10.00 -11.60
N GLU A 127 15.99 8.99 -12.02
CA GLU A 127 16.80 8.17 -11.12
C GLU A 127 17.84 9.03 -10.39
N ASP A 128 18.61 9.85 -11.11
CA ASP A 128 19.64 10.71 -10.53
C ASP A 128 19.09 11.76 -9.55
N CYS A 129 17.93 12.35 -9.89
CA CYS A 129 17.33 13.44 -9.11
C CYS A 129 16.51 12.95 -7.91
N THR A 130 15.77 11.86 -8.07
CA THR A 130 14.76 11.41 -7.10
C THR A 130 15.02 10.01 -6.55
N GLY A 131 15.92 9.24 -7.18
CA GLY A 131 16.10 7.82 -6.92
C GLY A 131 14.98 6.96 -7.49
N GLN A 132 14.21 7.49 -8.46
CA GLN A 132 13.09 6.77 -9.07
C GLN A 132 13.56 5.52 -9.79
N ILE A 133 12.82 4.44 -9.63
CA ILE A 133 13.07 3.13 -10.24
C ILE A 133 12.13 3.01 -11.44
N PRO A 134 12.65 2.74 -12.66
CA PRO A 134 11.81 2.48 -13.83
C PRO A 134 10.88 1.28 -13.60
N LEU A 135 9.63 1.40 -14.00
CA LEU A 135 8.62 0.35 -13.79
C LEU A 135 8.91 -0.93 -14.60
N SER A 136 9.69 -0.83 -15.68
CA SER A 136 10.14 -1.99 -16.48
C SER A 136 11.22 -2.82 -15.82
N THR A 137 11.83 -2.36 -14.71
CA THR A 137 12.92 -3.06 -14.01
C THR A 137 12.37 -4.27 -13.27
N GLU A 138 13.10 -5.40 -13.31
CA GLU A 138 12.72 -6.60 -12.55
C GLU A 138 13.13 -6.51 -11.07
N ALA A 139 12.38 -7.16 -10.19
CA ALA A 139 12.62 -7.15 -8.74
C ALA A 139 14.05 -7.64 -8.38
N ARG A 140 14.61 -8.62 -9.11
CA ARG A 140 15.99 -9.12 -8.87
C ARG A 140 17.08 -8.08 -9.11
N ASP A 141 16.82 -7.06 -9.94
CA ASP A 141 17.78 -6.01 -10.27
C ASP A 141 17.70 -4.83 -9.31
N VAL A 142 16.63 -4.78 -8.49
CA VAL A 142 16.38 -3.73 -7.51
C VAL A 142 16.55 -4.23 -6.09
N PHE A 143 15.96 -5.41 -5.77
CA PHE A 143 15.78 -5.87 -4.40
C PHE A 143 17.03 -6.57 -3.87
N TYR A 144 17.36 -6.25 -2.64
CA TYR A 144 18.32 -6.97 -1.81
C TYR A 144 17.85 -6.91 -0.34
N LYS A 145 18.26 -7.87 0.48
CA LYS A 145 17.89 -7.90 1.90
C LYS A 145 18.28 -6.60 2.60
N GLY A 146 17.32 -5.98 3.27
CA GLY A 146 17.47 -4.71 3.99
C GLY A 146 17.28 -3.46 3.15
N LEU A 147 16.93 -3.58 1.85
CA LEU A 147 16.49 -2.45 1.05
C LEU A 147 15.21 -1.85 1.62
N VAL A 148 15.13 -0.54 1.62
CA VAL A 148 13.93 0.23 1.95
C VAL A 148 13.66 1.18 0.80
N LEU A 149 12.48 1.08 0.20
CA LEU A 149 11.98 1.97 -0.84
C LEU A 149 10.81 2.79 -0.32
N ASP A 150 10.71 4.01 -0.82
CA ASP A 150 9.51 4.82 -0.75
C ASP A 150 8.66 4.56 -2.00
N TYR A 151 7.35 4.46 -1.81
CA TYR A 151 6.38 4.38 -2.89
C TYR A 151 5.31 5.44 -2.65
N GLU A 152 5.01 6.18 -3.70
CA GLU A 152 3.99 7.22 -3.71
C GLU A 152 2.97 6.92 -4.80
N TYR A 153 1.70 6.97 -4.45
CA TYR A 153 0.58 6.92 -5.37
C TYR A 153 -0.20 8.23 -5.28
N ASP A 154 -0.55 8.80 -6.43
CA ASP A 154 -1.27 10.08 -6.57
C ASP A 154 -0.45 11.28 -6.05
N PHE A 155 0.29 11.93 -6.95
CA PHE A 155 1.15 13.07 -6.58
C PHE A 155 0.39 14.34 -6.15
N GLY A 156 -0.95 14.33 -6.24
CA GLY A 156 -1.82 15.41 -5.74
C GLY A 156 -2.35 15.14 -4.34
N SER A 157 -3.05 14.01 -4.15
CA SER A 157 -3.55 13.54 -2.84
C SER A 157 -2.81 12.27 -2.43
N SER A 158 -1.50 12.43 -2.16
CA SER A 158 -0.56 11.34 -2.07
C SER A 158 -0.91 10.32 -0.98
N THR A 159 -0.80 9.03 -1.33
CA THR A 159 -0.70 7.95 -0.36
C THR A 159 0.70 7.36 -0.43
N ASN A 160 1.45 7.51 0.66
CA ASN A 160 2.85 7.09 0.75
C ASN A 160 2.98 5.75 1.49
N LEU A 161 3.74 4.83 0.89
CA LEU A 161 4.05 3.53 1.48
C LEU A 161 5.56 3.38 1.62
N THR A 162 5.97 2.65 2.66
CA THR A 162 7.34 2.18 2.86
C THR A 162 7.41 0.70 2.54
N ILE A 163 8.30 0.31 1.64
CA ILE A 163 8.53 -1.06 1.20
C ILE A 163 9.87 -1.51 1.77
N THR A 164 9.87 -2.61 2.53
CA THR A 164 11.08 -3.16 3.14
C THR A 164 11.30 -4.59 2.66
N VAL A 165 12.46 -4.85 2.04
CA VAL A 165 12.88 -6.22 1.69
C VAL A 165 13.45 -6.89 2.94
N MET A 166 12.70 -7.85 3.49
CA MET A 166 13.02 -8.51 4.75
C MET A 166 14.05 -9.63 4.58
N GLU A 167 13.86 -10.47 3.56
CA GLU A 167 14.72 -11.60 3.24
C GLU A 167 14.77 -11.85 1.74
N GLN A 168 15.84 -12.53 1.31
CA GLN A 168 16.03 -13.02 -0.06
C GLN A 168 16.21 -14.53 -0.03
N TYR A 169 15.59 -15.24 -0.97
CA TYR A 169 15.64 -16.70 -1.06
C TYR A 169 16.16 -17.15 -2.44
N PRO A 170 16.98 -18.24 -2.49
CA PRO A 170 17.51 -18.79 -3.73
C PRO A 170 16.49 -19.73 -4.40
N MET A 171 15.23 -19.30 -4.51
CA MET A 171 14.13 -20.03 -5.15
C MET A 171 13.15 -19.07 -5.81
N LYS A 172 12.39 -19.53 -6.79
CA LYS A 172 11.27 -18.77 -7.35
C LYS A 172 10.10 -18.73 -6.38
N ALA A 173 9.32 -17.68 -6.45
CA ALA A 173 8.00 -17.66 -5.81
C ALA A 173 6.98 -18.49 -6.62
N ASP A 174 5.88 -18.89 -5.96
CA ASP A 174 4.82 -19.69 -6.61
C ASP A 174 4.08 -18.91 -7.72
N ASN A 175 4.09 -17.57 -7.64
CA ASN A 175 3.56 -16.61 -8.61
C ASN A 175 4.40 -15.34 -8.57
N ASP A 176 4.17 -14.40 -9.47
CA ASP A 176 4.85 -13.11 -9.49
C ASP A 176 4.77 -12.43 -8.11
N ILE A 177 3.59 -12.39 -7.52
CA ILE A 177 3.35 -11.86 -6.16
C ILE A 177 2.37 -12.75 -5.42
N VAL A 178 2.75 -13.18 -4.22
CA VAL A 178 1.89 -13.95 -3.30
C VAL A 178 1.63 -13.13 -2.05
N LEU A 179 0.36 -12.87 -1.74
CA LEU A 179 -0.05 -12.22 -0.49
C LEU A 179 0.02 -13.24 0.66
N LEU A 180 1.08 -13.19 1.45
CA LEU A 180 1.32 -14.11 2.55
C LEU A 180 0.53 -13.75 3.82
N SER A 181 0.37 -12.46 4.07
CA SER A 181 -0.41 -11.93 5.20
C SER A 181 -0.72 -10.44 4.99
N ARG A 182 -1.85 -9.99 5.51
CA ARG A 182 -2.17 -8.57 5.68
C ARG A 182 -2.90 -8.37 7.00
N ASN A 183 -2.98 -7.11 7.46
CA ASN A 183 -3.78 -6.83 8.64
C ASN A 183 -5.25 -7.21 8.43
N GLU A 184 -5.83 -7.85 9.46
CA GLU A 184 -7.28 -8.04 9.52
C GLU A 184 -7.97 -6.68 9.61
N PRO A 185 -9.21 -6.54 9.08
CA PRO A 185 -9.97 -5.30 9.16
C PRO A 185 -10.10 -4.83 10.61
N LEU A 186 -9.84 -3.54 10.83
CA LEU A 186 -9.95 -2.96 12.16
C LEU A 186 -11.40 -2.55 12.43
N PRO A 187 -11.95 -2.85 13.60
CA PRO A 187 -13.26 -2.37 13.98
C PRO A 187 -13.18 -0.87 14.29
N MET A 188 -13.37 -0.02 13.28
CA MET A 188 -13.52 1.42 13.46
C MET A 188 -14.89 1.67 14.07
N MET A 189 -14.92 2.18 15.29
CA MET A 189 -16.18 2.44 15.99
C MET A 189 -16.80 3.74 15.47
N CYS A 190 -18.13 3.74 15.34
CA CYS A 190 -18.87 4.90 14.89
C CYS A 190 -18.65 6.10 15.82
N ALA A 191 -18.11 7.19 15.30
CA ALA A 191 -17.88 8.45 16.04
C ALA A 191 -19.17 9.05 16.59
N GLY A 192 -20.30 8.90 15.87
CA GLY A 192 -21.57 9.46 16.30
C GLY A 192 -22.25 8.73 17.47
N CYS A 193 -22.03 7.44 17.67
CA CYS A 193 -22.69 6.70 18.75
C CYS A 193 -21.77 5.86 19.63
N GLY A 194 -20.55 5.55 19.20
CA GLY A 194 -19.58 4.70 19.92
C GLY A 194 -20.01 3.26 20.16
N LYS A 195 -21.10 2.78 19.53
CA LYS A 195 -21.76 1.51 19.89
C LYS A 195 -21.56 0.37 18.89
N VAL A 196 -21.42 0.72 17.61
CA VAL A 196 -21.32 -0.23 16.50
C VAL A 196 -20.21 0.19 15.55
N PRO A 197 -19.64 -0.71 14.76
CA PRO A 197 -18.66 -0.35 13.73
C PRO A 197 -19.23 0.66 12.74
N ALA A 198 -18.35 1.52 12.24
CA ALA A 198 -18.64 2.44 11.15
C ALA A 198 -18.67 1.71 9.81
N THR A 199 -19.48 2.20 8.89
CA THR A 199 -19.63 1.70 7.53
C THR A 199 -19.27 2.77 6.50
N GLN A 200 -19.30 4.04 6.91
CA GLN A 200 -19.01 5.20 6.07
C GLN A 200 -18.06 6.16 6.78
N ILE A 201 -17.26 6.88 5.99
CA ILE A 201 -16.40 7.98 6.46
C ILE A 201 -16.76 9.25 5.69
N CYS A 202 -16.72 10.39 6.37
CA CYS A 202 -16.79 11.71 5.75
C CYS A 202 -15.37 12.18 5.40
N SER A 203 -15.02 12.25 4.13
CA SER A 203 -13.67 12.64 3.70
C SER A 203 -13.31 14.09 4.05
N VAL A 204 -14.30 14.97 4.15
CA VAL A 204 -14.10 16.38 4.56
C VAL A 204 -13.90 16.49 6.08
N CYS A 205 -14.78 15.89 6.87
CA CYS A 205 -14.67 15.96 8.34
C CYS A 205 -13.51 15.15 8.90
N ALA A 206 -12.95 14.19 8.15
CA ALA A 206 -11.80 13.40 8.58
C ALA A 206 -10.54 14.24 8.86
N CYS A 207 -10.45 15.43 8.26
CA CYS A 207 -9.36 16.37 8.53
C CYS A 207 -9.45 17.00 9.93
N ASP A 208 -10.65 17.06 10.50
CA ASP A 208 -10.92 17.72 11.79
C ASP A 208 -11.04 16.73 12.96
N GLY A 209 -11.02 15.42 12.69
CA GLY A 209 -11.09 14.39 13.73
C GLY A 209 -11.92 13.17 13.35
N GLU A 210 -12.77 12.71 14.26
CA GLU A 210 -13.58 11.51 14.10
C GLU A 210 -14.69 11.73 13.06
N ALA A 211 -14.60 10.98 11.95
CA ALA A 211 -15.50 11.14 10.81
C ALA A 211 -16.11 9.82 10.32
N GLU A 212 -15.93 8.73 11.07
CA GLU A 212 -16.45 7.41 10.72
C GLU A 212 -17.83 7.21 11.33
N PHE A 213 -18.82 6.86 10.53
CA PHE A 213 -20.22 6.73 10.94
C PHE A 213 -20.82 5.37 10.55
N CYS A 214 -21.64 4.81 11.44
CA CYS A 214 -22.55 3.72 11.06
C CYS A 214 -23.72 4.29 10.25
N ASP A 215 -24.46 3.46 9.51
CA ASP A 215 -25.55 3.88 8.61
C ASP A 215 -26.59 4.80 9.28
N LYS A 216 -26.88 4.56 10.56
CA LYS A 216 -27.82 5.42 11.32
C LYS A 216 -27.23 6.81 11.60
N CYS A 217 -26.00 6.86 12.01
CA CYS A 217 -25.33 8.15 12.31
C CYS A 217 -24.94 8.89 11.04
N ALA A 218 -24.59 8.19 9.96
CA ALA A 218 -24.38 8.77 8.64
C ALA A 218 -25.62 9.52 8.13
N LYS A 219 -26.82 8.93 8.25
CA LYS A 219 -28.08 9.63 7.91
C LYS A 219 -28.33 10.88 8.74
N LYS A 220 -27.82 10.94 9.96
CA LYS A 220 -27.89 12.16 10.80
C LYS A 220 -26.85 13.16 10.33
N HIS A 221 -25.61 12.73 10.16
CA HIS A 221 -24.50 13.55 9.69
C HIS A 221 -24.78 14.21 8.34
N ALA A 222 -25.42 13.51 7.41
CA ALA A 222 -25.85 14.05 6.13
C ALA A 222 -26.84 15.24 6.20
N LYS A 223 -27.47 15.45 7.36
CA LYS A 223 -28.34 16.62 7.58
C LYS A 223 -27.56 17.81 8.16
N GLU A 224 -26.39 17.55 8.71
CA GLU A 224 -25.53 18.51 9.41
C GLU A 224 -24.31 18.89 8.54
N CYS A 225 -23.91 18.03 7.59
CA CYS A 225 -22.79 18.22 6.67
C CYS A 225 -23.29 18.09 5.22
N GLU A 226 -23.37 19.20 4.51
CA GLU A 226 -23.82 19.27 3.13
C GLU A 226 -22.89 18.52 2.19
N ASP A 227 -21.56 18.64 2.39
CA ASP A 227 -20.55 17.93 1.62
C ASP A 227 -20.69 16.39 1.73
N PHE A 228 -21.01 15.89 2.92
CA PHE A 228 -21.25 14.46 3.13
C PHE A 228 -22.50 13.98 2.39
N ALA A 229 -23.54 14.78 2.35
CA ALA A 229 -24.77 14.44 1.64
C ALA A 229 -24.57 14.44 0.11
N ASP A 230 -23.66 15.28 -0.39
CA ASP A 230 -23.43 15.50 -1.82
C ASP A 230 -22.34 14.57 -2.40
N TYR A 231 -21.13 14.59 -1.84
CA TYR A 231 -19.99 13.86 -2.43
C TYR A 231 -19.00 13.24 -1.44
N ALA A 232 -18.96 13.69 -0.17
CA ALA A 232 -17.88 13.30 0.75
C ALA A 232 -18.12 12.00 1.52
N SER A 233 -19.21 11.29 1.23
CA SER A 233 -19.52 9.99 1.85
C SER A 233 -18.78 8.87 1.12
N MET A 234 -17.87 8.19 1.82
CA MET A 234 -17.11 7.05 1.29
C MET A 234 -17.24 5.82 2.19
N PRO A 235 -17.04 4.60 1.67
CA PRO A 235 -17.08 3.39 2.51
C PRO A 235 -15.87 3.34 3.46
N VAL A 236 -16.08 2.75 4.63
CA VAL A 236 -14.98 2.31 5.51
C VAL A 236 -14.39 1.05 4.93
N VAL A 237 -13.09 1.09 4.59
CA VAL A 237 -12.35 0.02 3.93
C VAL A 237 -11.03 -0.27 4.64
N ASN A 238 -10.49 -1.49 4.44
CA ASN A 238 -9.22 -1.90 5.05
C ASN A 238 -8.01 -1.45 4.19
N SER A 239 -7.83 -0.14 4.05
CA SER A 239 -6.77 0.47 3.25
C SER A 239 -6.26 1.78 3.84
N PRO A 240 -4.95 2.08 3.70
CA PRO A 240 -4.41 3.38 4.07
C PRO A 240 -4.94 4.55 3.21
N ARG A 241 -5.59 4.26 2.05
CA ARG A 241 -6.21 5.28 1.18
C ARG A 241 -7.69 5.54 1.50
N MET A 242 -8.22 4.94 2.55
CA MET A 242 -9.60 5.17 2.97
C MET A 242 -9.90 6.66 3.14
N GLY A 243 -11.02 7.12 2.56
CA GLY A 243 -11.45 8.52 2.63
C GLY A 243 -10.71 9.49 1.70
N VAL A 244 -9.90 9.00 0.75
CA VAL A 244 -9.14 9.83 -0.20
C VAL A 244 -9.62 9.57 -1.63
N CYS A 245 -9.95 10.66 -2.35
CA CYS A 245 -10.15 10.67 -3.81
C CYS A 245 -11.08 9.55 -4.34
N ASP A 246 -12.31 9.46 -3.84
CA ASP A 246 -13.32 8.44 -4.23
C ASP A 246 -12.85 6.98 -4.12
N TYR A 247 -11.84 6.69 -3.29
CA TYR A 247 -11.37 5.34 -3.10
C TYR A 247 -12.44 4.48 -2.40
N ASN A 248 -12.92 3.46 -3.09
CA ASN A 248 -14.02 2.59 -2.64
C ASN A 248 -13.56 1.19 -2.20
N GLY A 249 -12.24 0.98 -2.04
CA GLY A 249 -11.65 -0.29 -1.66
C GLY A 249 -10.91 -0.98 -2.81
N GLY A 250 -10.13 -2.00 -2.46
CA GLY A 250 -9.35 -2.77 -3.43
C GLY A 250 -10.21 -3.69 -4.30
N THR A 251 -9.69 -4.06 -5.46
CA THR A 251 -10.32 -5.01 -6.39
C THR A 251 -9.92 -6.46 -6.10
N ILE A 252 -8.88 -6.67 -5.29
CA ILE A 252 -8.40 -7.98 -4.84
C ILE A 252 -8.49 -8.06 -3.32
N ASP A 253 -8.62 -9.30 -2.78
CA ASP A 253 -8.75 -9.57 -1.34
C ASP A 253 -9.90 -8.77 -0.67
N THR A 254 -10.98 -8.54 -1.42
CA THR A 254 -12.10 -7.68 -1.02
C THR A 254 -12.83 -8.17 0.23
N GLU A 255 -12.76 -9.46 0.56
CA GLU A 255 -13.36 -10.01 1.78
C GLU A 255 -12.71 -9.45 3.06
N ARG A 256 -11.44 -9.00 2.95
CA ARG A 256 -10.71 -8.39 4.07
C ARG A 256 -10.78 -6.86 4.07
N ASP A 257 -11.22 -6.24 2.98
CA ASP A 257 -11.29 -4.78 2.86
C ASP A 257 -12.44 -4.17 3.65
N GLY A 258 -13.37 -4.97 4.08
CA GLY A 258 -14.58 -4.50 4.74
C GLY A 258 -15.56 -3.80 3.77
N VAL A 259 -15.28 -3.84 2.47
CA VAL A 259 -16.18 -3.33 1.44
C VAL A 259 -17.39 -4.23 1.38
N TYR A 260 -18.53 -3.71 1.72
CA TYR A 260 -19.80 -4.41 1.51
C TYR A 260 -20.00 -4.63 0.01
N LYS A 261 -19.98 -5.91 -0.40
CA LYS A 261 -20.64 -6.27 -1.66
C LYS A 261 -22.10 -5.94 -1.47
N MET A 262 -22.58 -4.87 -2.10
CA MET A 262 -24.02 -4.70 -2.24
C MET A 262 -24.54 -5.94 -2.96
N ALA A 263 -25.36 -6.72 -2.27
CA ALA A 263 -26.03 -7.90 -2.80
C ALA A 263 -27.05 -7.50 -3.86
#